data_ed1bb8df81646898f4bcda3e19a3d7fd
#
_entry.id   ed1bb8df81646898f4bcda3e19a3d7fd
#
_cell.length_a   1.000
_cell.length_b   1.000
_cell.length_c   1.000
_cell.angle_alpha   90.00
_cell.angle_beta   90.00
_cell.angle_gamma   90.00
#
_symmetry.space_group_name_H-M   'P 1'
#
loop_
_entity.id
_entity.type
_entity.pdbx_description
1 polymer ?
#
loop_
_entity_poly.entity_id
_entity_poly.type
_entity_poly.pdbx_seq_one_letter_code
_entity_poly.pdbx_strand_id
1 'polypeptide(L)' 'MKTTAYFIASVIARRPYLKMEWIEHVLNNPIRTEVQPNGRIRYWGYLADINKYLRVVMQSDGETVHNAFFDRRFKP' A
#
# COMPACT_ATOMS: atom_id res chain seq x y z
N MET A 1 -12.56 4.52 -1.24
CA MET A 1 -11.36 3.83 -1.78
C MET A 1 -11.77 2.50 -2.38
N LYS A 2 -11.41 2.28 -3.62
CA LYS A 2 -11.69 1.01 -4.28
C LYS A 2 -10.63 -0.02 -3.92
N THR A 3 -11.03 -1.28 -3.81
CA THR A 3 -10.12 -2.39 -3.54
C THR A 3 -10.43 -3.57 -4.45
N THR A 4 -9.42 -4.40 -4.74
CA THR A 4 -9.66 -5.66 -5.46
C THR A 4 -10.26 -6.68 -4.51
N ALA A 5 -10.92 -7.70 -5.08
CA ALA A 5 -11.40 -8.84 -4.29
C ALA A 5 -10.22 -9.56 -3.61
N TYR A 6 -9.06 -9.63 -4.28
CA TYR A 6 -7.84 -10.19 -3.69
C TYR A 6 -7.42 -9.44 -2.43
N PHE A 7 -7.46 -8.10 -2.47
CA PHE A 7 -7.09 -7.30 -1.29
C PHE A 7 -7.95 -7.65 -0.09
N ILE A 8 -9.27 -7.71 -0.28
CA ILE A 8 -10.19 -8.04 0.81
C ILE A 8 -10.05 -9.50 1.25
N ALA A 9 -10.05 -10.45 0.31
CA ALA A 9 -10.11 -11.87 0.64
C ALA A 9 -8.76 -12.41 1.14
N SER A 10 -7.65 -11.86 0.69
CA SER A 10 -6.32 -12.40 1.01
C SER A 10 -5.46 -11.46 1.83
N VAL A 11 -5.36 -10.19 1.43
CA VAL A 11 -4.45 -9.26 2.12
C VAL A 11 -4.97 -8.91 3.49
N ILE A 12 -6.20 -8.42 3.58
CA ILE A 12 -6.80 -8.04 4.87
C ILE A 12 -7.00 -9.25 5.76
N ALA A 13 -7.41 -10.39 5.19
CA ALA A 13 -7.61 -11.61 5.97
C ALA A 13 -6.31 -12.09 6.65
N ARG A 14 -5.17 -11.95 5.97
CA ARG A 14 -3.86 -12.32 6.52
C ARG A 14 -3.24 -11.22 7.38
N ARG A 15 -3.62 -9.96 7.14
CA ARG A 15 -3.06 -8.79 7.82
C ARG A 15 -4.17 -7.94 8.42
N PRO A 16 -4.93 -8.49 9.39
CA PRO A 16 -6.06 -7.77 9.99
C PRO A 16 -5.61 -6.54 10.80
N TYR A 17 -4.31 -6.44 11.10
CA TYR A 17 -3.73 -5.29 11.80
C TYR A 17 -3.61 -4.05 10.90
N LEU A 18 -3.73 -4.20 9.57
CA LEU A 18 -3.62 -3.07 8.65
C LEU A 18 -4.84 -2.15 8.80
N LYS A 19 -4.55 -0.88 9.03
CA LYS A 19 -5.60 0.14 9.13
C LYS A 19 -5.77 0.83 7.79
N MET A 20 -7.02 1.03 7.38
CA MET A 20 -7.31 1.73 6.13
C MET A 20 -6.77 3.16 6.14
N GLU A 21 -6.79 3.81 7.30
CA GLU A 21 -6.22 5.16 7.46
C GLU A 21 -4.72 5.22 7.15
N TRP A 22 -3.98 4.14 7.43
CA TRP A 22 -2.57 4.06 7.07
C TRP A 22 -2.39 4.02 5.56
N ILE A 23 -3.23 3.23 4.88
CA ILE A 23 -3.19 3.12 3.42
C ILE A 23 -3.51 4.47 2.79
N GLU A 24 -4.54 5.14 3.28
CA GLU A 24 -4.90 6.48 2.81
C GLU A 24 -3.77 7.49 3.03
N HIS A 25 -3.13 7.41 4.20
CA HIS A 25 -1.99 8.29 4.50
C HIS A 25 -0.87 8.11 3.48
N VAL A 26 -0.50 6.86 3.17
CA VAL A 26 0.56 6.58 2.21
C VAL A 26 0.19 7.08 0.82
N LEU A 27 -1.06 6.85 0.40
CA LEU A 27 -1.51 7.29 -0.93
C LEU A 27 -1.53 8.81 -1.07
N ASN A 28 -1.81 9.52 0.02
CA ASN A 28 -1.85 10.99 0.02
C ASN A 28 -0.48 11.62 0.27
N ASN A 29 0.46 10.89 0.88
CA ASN A 29 1.77 11.42 1.27
C ASN A 29 2.88 10.41 0.95
N PRO A 30 3.01 9.99 -0.31
CA PRO A 30 4.05 9.02 -0.66
C PRO A 30 5.45 9.64 -0.63
N ILE A 31 6.44 8.89 -0.13
CA ILE A 31 7.85 9.29 -0.23
C ILE A 31 8.45 8.84 -1.56
N ARG A 32 7.90 7.79 -2.14
CA ARG A 32 8.34 7.26 -3.43
C ARG A 32 7.19 6.56 -4.11
N THR A 33 7.15 6.65 -5.45
CA THR A 33 6.22 5.90 -6.28
C THR A 33 7.00 5.28 -7.43
N GLU A 34 6.62 4.06 -7.82
CA GLU A 34 7.22 3.34 -8.95
C GLU A 34 6.15 2.59 -9.71
N VAL A 35 6.22 2.64 -11.04
CA VAL A 35 5.34 1.83 -11.90
C VAL A 35 6.02 0.50 -12.16
N GLN A 36 5.31 -0.59 -11.89
CA GLN A 36 5.81 -1.95 -12.14
C GLN A 36 5.67 -2.31 -13.62
N PRO A 37 6.42 -3.31 -14.10
CA PRO A 37 6.29 -3.77 -15.50
C PRO A 37 4.87 -4.19 -15.89
N ASN A 38 4.07 -4.68 -14.94
CA ASN A 38 2.68 -5.07 -15.18
C ASN A 38 1.70 -3.90 -15.14
N GLY A 39 2.19 -2.67 -14.97
CA GLY A 39 1.37 -1.46 -14.91
C GLY A 39 0.86 -1.10 -13.52
N ARG A 40 1.02 -1.98 -12.52
CA ARG A 40 0.67 -1.64 -11.13
C ARG A 40 1.62 -0.58 -10.60
N ILE A 41 1.16 0.16 -9.60
CA ILE A 41 1.92 1.28 -9.05
C ILE A 41 2.21 1.01 -7.58
N ARG A 42 3.47 1.08 -7.19
CA ARG A 42 3.92 0.98 -5.80
C ARG A 42 4.02 2.36 -5.20
N TYR A 43 3.47 2.50 -4.00
CA TYR A 43 3.59 3.71 -3.19
C TYR A 43 4.22 3.34 -1.86
N TRP A 44 5.22 4.08 -1.41
CA TRP A 44 5.79 3.90 -0.08
C TRP A 44 5.54 5.16 0.74
N GLY A 45 5.15 4.97 1.97
CA GLY A 45 4.99 6.05 2.92
C GLY A 45 5.48 5.65 4.30
N TYR A 46 5.77 6.65 5.12
CA TYR A 46 6.25 6.44 6.48
C TYR A 46 5.10 6.60 7.47
N LEU A 47 4.99 5.63 8.37
CA LEU A 47 4.01 5.65 9.45
C LEU A 47 4.73 5.98 10.75
N ALA A 48 4.72 7.25 11.14
CA ALA A 48 5.49 7.75 12.27
C ALA A 48 5.06 7.13 13.60
N ASP A 49 3.77 6.86 13.76
CA ASP A 49 3.22 6.31 15.00
C ASP A 49 3.71 4.89 15.30
N ILE A 50 4.14 4.14 14.30
CA ILE A 50 4.68 2.79 14.48
C ILE A 50 6.09 2.63 13.92
N ASN A 51 6.68 3.71 13.40
CA ASN A 51 8.04 3.74 12.85
C ASN A 51 8.25 2.64 11.79
N LYS A 52 7.38 2.59 10.80
CA LYS A 52 7.45 1.61 9.72
C LYS A 52 7.15 2.26 8.38
N TYR A 53 7.71 1.68 7.33
CA TYR A 53 7.35 2.04 5.95
C TYR A 53 6.29 1.06 5.46
N LEU A 54 5.21 1.60 4.92
CA LEU A 54 4.14 0.80 4.33
C LEU A 54 4.22 0.92 2.82
N ARG A 55 4.25 -0.23 2.14
CA ARG A 55 4.13 -0.28 0.68
C ARG A 55 2.67 -0.56 0.35
N VAL A 56 2.08 0.29 -0.49
CA VAL A 56 0.73 0.08 -1.04
C VAL A 56 0.87 -0.13 -2.53
N VAL A 57 0.24 -1.17 -3.06
CA VAL A 57 0.24 -1.46 -4.49
C VAL A 57 -1.15 -1.17 -5.03
N MET A 58 -1.20 -0.27 -6.02
CA MET A 58 -2.42 0.10 -6.73
C MET A 58 -2.46 -0.60 -8.07
N GLN A 59 -3.69 -0.85 -8.58
CA GLN A 59 -3.86 -1.25 -9.96
C GLN A 59 -3.46 -0.09 -10.88
N SER A 60 -3.31 -0.39 -12.18
CA SER A 60 -2.90 0.60 -13.17
C SER A 60 -3.86 1.78 -13.32
N ASP A 61 -5.10 1.65 -12.83
CA ASP A 61 -6.06 2.74 -12.83
C ASP A 61 -5.71 3.86 -11.83
N GLY A 62 -4.76 3.59 -10.92
CA GLY A 62 -4.37 4.56 -9.89
C GLY A 62 -5.41 4.78 -8.81
N GLU A 63 -6.45 3.95 -8.75
CA GLU A 63 -7.58 4.12 -7.83
C GLU A 63 -7.84 2.90 -6.96
N THR A 64 -7.51 1.70 -7.44
CA THR A 64 -7.90 0.44 -6.82
C THR A 64 -6.73 -0.17 -6.07
N VAL A 65 -6.86 -0.30 -4.76
CA VAL A 65 -5.83 -0.93 -3.90
C VAL A 65 -5.82 -2.43 -4.14
N HIS A 66 -4.65 -2.98 -4.42
CA HIS A 66 -4.48 -4.41 -4.68
C HIS A 66 -3.71 -5.13 -3.57
N ASN A 67 -2.73 -4.46 -2.95
CA ASN A 67 -1.92 -5.07 -1.91
C ASN A 67 -1.37 -4.00 -0.99
N ALA A 68 -1.03 -4.38 0.24
CA ALA A 68 -0.35 -3.49 1.19
C ALA A 68 0.39 -4.33 2.22
N PHE A 69 1.62 -3.95 2.53
CA PHE A 69 2.43 -4.64 3.54
C PHE A 69 3.57 -3.75 4.03
N PHE A 70 4.06 -4.02 5.23
CA PHE A 70 5.22 -3.32 5.75
C PHE A 70 6.46 -3.76 4.99
N ASP A 71 7.24 -2.80 4.52
CA ASP A 71 8.44 -3.05 3.73
C ASP A 71 9.68 -2.72 4.54
N ARG A 72 10.27 -3.74 5.17
CA ARG A 72 11.44 -3.59 6.02
C ARG A 72 12.71 -3.27 5.25
N ARG A 73 12.72 -3.54 3.95
CA ARG A 73 13.90 -3.35 3.11
C ARG A 73 13.91 -2.00 2.42
N PHE A 74 12.81 -1.26 2.53
CA PHE A 74 12.72 0.04 1.88
C PHE A 74 13.70 1.02 2.52
N LYS A 75 14.45 1.72 1.67
CA LYS A 75 15.37 2.78 2.07
C LYS A 75 14.99 4.03 1.30
N PRO A 76 14.54 5.07 2.00
CA PRO A 76 14.15 6.33 1.36
C PRO A 76 15.33 7.07 0.73
#